data_7f7e42cdd3853730ca7c838564ab7270
#
_entry.id   7f7e42cdd3853730ca7c838564ab7270
#
_cell.length_a   1.000
_cell.length_b   1.000
_cell.length_c   1.000
_cell.angle_alpha   90.00
_cell.angle_beta   90.00
_cell.angle_gamma   90.00
#
_symmetry.space_group_name_H-M   'P 1'
#
loop_
_entity.id
_entity.type
_entity.pdbx_description
1 polymer ?
#
loop_
_entity_poly.entity_id
_entity_poly.type
_entity_poly.pdbx_seq_one_letter_code
_entity_poly.pdbx_strand_id
1 'polypeptide(L)'
;MTVEQNAAIQLDQLDWDVRQKHDRINELLTRVDLDPQTYMERMPSELSGGEAQRVGIVRALASQPKLILMDEPFSALDPLSRRRLQQLVLKLHQELACTIVFVTHDMQEAIKLADRLAVIHNGDLLQVGRPQEIIANPASEFVADFFDDGTTRNLFLSQVLKTGFGRLPEPADQPVKLAGTDTIFTWADLLNQHPRQLVTVDDLVLEPQDLLSYMSQIGQVS
;
A
#
# COMPACT_ATOMS: atom_id res chain seq x y z
N MET A 1 30.57 3.45 11.44
CA MET A 1 29.44 3.61 12.38
C MET A 1 28.67 2.32 12.38
N THR A 2 28.37 1.77 13.55
CA THR A 2 27.50 0.59 13.69
C THR A 2 26.06 0.90 13.32
N VAL A 3 25.21 -0.13 13.23
CA VAL A 3 23.76 0.02 13.01
C VAL A 3 23.14 0.90 14.10
N GLU A 4 23.46 0.67 15.38
CA GLU A 4 22.98 1.49 16.49
C GLU A 4 23.37 2.96 16.31
N GLN A 5 24.65 3.23 16.07
CA GLN A 5 25.14 4.60 15.86
C GLN A 5 24.47 5.29 14.67
N ASN A 6 24.28 4.55 13.56
CA ASN A 6 23.61 5.08 12.37
C ASN A 6 22.15 5.41 12.63
N ALA A 7 21.44 4.52 13.31
CA ALA A 7 20.05 4.71 13.66
C ALA A 7 19.85 5.85 14.68
N ALA A 8 20.82 6.08 15.58
CA ALA A 8 20.75 7.08 16.63
C ALA A 8 21.13 8.51 16.17
N ILE A 9 21.63 8.71 14.95
CA ILE A 9 22.10 10.04 14.47
C ILE A 9 21.09 11.18 14.74
N GLN A 10 19.80 10.92 14.47
CA GLN A 10 18.76 11.95 14.66
C GLN A 10 18.45 12.20 16.14
N LEU A 11 18.78 11.26 17.02
CA LEU A 11 18.57 11.39 18.46
C LEU A 11 19.60 12.30 19.14
N ASP A 12 20.71 12.61 18.47
CA ASP A 12 21.74 13.52 19.00
C ASP A 12 21.26 14.98 19.12
N GLN A 13 20.15 15.31 18.44
CA GLN A 13 19.49 16.61 18.53
C GLN A 13 18.46 16.68 19.67
N LEU A 14 18.17 15.53 20.30
CA LEU A 14 17.23 15.42 21.41
C LEU A 14 18.02 15.39 22.75
N ASP A 15 17.43 15.94 23.80
CA ASP A 15 17.98 15.89 25.15
C ASP A 15 17.73 14.53 25.80
N TRP A 16 18.24 13.48 25.15
CA TRP A 16 18.14 12.09 25.57
C TRP A 16 19.49 11.56 26.05
N ASP A 17 19.49 10.85 27.17
CA ASP A 17 20.67 10.15 27.63
C ASP A 17 21.00 8.91 26.76
N VAL A 18 22.17 8.33 26.98
CA VAL A 18 22.65 7.18 26.20
C VAL A 18 21.72 5.97 26.32
N ARG A 19 21.16 5.75 27.52
CA ARG A 19 20.25 4.62 27.79
C ARG A 19 18.92 4.81 27.03
N GLN A 20 18.34 5.99 27.06
CA GLN A 20 17.10 6.31 26.33
C GLN A 20 17.27 6.09 24.82
N LYS A 21 18.43 6.52 24.27
CA LYS A 21 18.75 6.29 22.85
C LYS A 21 18.88 4.80 22.54
N HIS A 22 19.60 4.07 23.36
CA HIS A 22 19.78 2.62 23.22
C HIS A 22 18.45 1.86 23.28
N ASP A 23 17.62 2.13 24.31
CA ASP A 23 16.32 1.49 24.50
C ASP A 23 15.39 1.78 23.31
N ARG A 24 15.42 3.01 22.78
CA ARG A 24 14.63 3.39 21.61
C ARG A 24 15.06 2.63 20.34
N ILE A 25 16.34 2.52 20.07
CA ILE A 25 16.85 1.78 18.91
C ILE A 25 16.54 0.28 19.04
N ASN A 26 16.69 -0.27 20.24
CA ASN A 26 16.32 -1.66 20.57
C ASN A 26 14.86 -1.94 20.23
N GLU A 27 13.94 -1.08 20.71
CA GLU A 27 12.51 -1.16 20.42
C GLU A 27 12.25 -1.15 18.90
N LEU A 28 12.84 -0.19 18.19
CA LEU A 28 12.60 -0.03 16.75
C LEU A 28 13.18 -1.16 15.91
N LEU A 29 14.37 -1.67 16.24
CA LEU A 29 14.94 -2.84 15.57
C LEU A 29 14.03 -4.05 15.72
N THR A 30 13.49 -4.28 16.92
CA THR A 30 12.53 -5.35 17.16
C THR A 30 11.26 -5.18 16.30
N ARG A 31 10.74 -3.95 16.17
CA ARG A 31 9.54 -3.64 15.35
C ARG A 31 9.75 -3.91 13.86
N VAL A 32 10.98 -3.78 13.37
CA VAL A 32 11.32 -4.06 11.98
C VAL A 32 11.85 -5.49 11.74
N ASP A 33 11.62 -6.41 12.68
CA ASP A 33 12.06 -7.80 12.64
C ASP A 33 13.60 -7.96 12.47
N LEU A 34 14.36 -7.11 13.14
CA LEU A 34 15.82 -7.22 13.30
C LEU A 34 16.12 -7.45 14.77
N ASP A 35 16.72 -8.59 15.11
CA ASP A 35 17.12 -8.89 16.48
C ASP A 35 18.21 -7.92 16.96
N PRO A 36 17.94 -7.07 17.98
CA PRO A 36 18.88 -6.06 18.44
C PRO A 36 20.24 -6.65 18.88
N GLN A 37 20.22 -7.82 19.54
CA GLN A 37 21.45 -8.46 20.02
C GLN A 37 22.38 -8.86 18.86
N THR A 38 21.79 -9.16 17.72
CA THR A 38 22.54 -9.57 16.51
C THR A 38 22.95 -8.38 15.67
N TYR A 39 22.11 -7.33 15.58
CA TYR A 39 22.28 -6.28 14.56
C TYR A 39 22.88 -4.97 15.06
N MET A 40 22.75 -4.59 16.34
CA MET A 40 23.18 -3.29 16.84
C MET A 40 24.66 -2.99 16.56
N GLU A 41 25.52 -4.00 16.76
CA GLU A 41 26.96 -3.86 16.63
C GLU A 41 27.49 -4.08 15.20
N ARG A 42 26.62 -4.54 14.28
CA ARG A 42 27.03 -4.75 12.86
C ARG A 42 27.32 -3.43 12.16
N MET A 43 28.19 -3.52 11.18
CA MET A 43 28.43 -2.42 10.23
C MET A 43 27.39 -2.48 9.10
N PRO A 44 26.97 -1.34 8.50
CA PRO A 44 26.06 -1.32 7.36
C PRO A 44 26.51 -2.17 6.16
N SER A 45 27.83 -2.34 5.99
CA SER A 45 28.41 -3.21 4.94
C SER A 45 28.20 -4.70 5.15
N GLU A 46 27.77 -5.11 6.34
CA GLU A 46 27.49 -6.51 6.70
C GLU A 46 26.00 -6.86 6.56
N LEU A 47 25.19 -5.89 6.11
CA LEU A 47 23.75 -6.05 5.95
C LEU A 47 23.40 -6.40 4.51
N SER A 48 22.38 -7.25 4.35
CA SER A 48 21.70 -7.39 3.06
C SER A 48 20.94 -6.11 2.71
N GLY A 49 20.57 -5.92 1.43
CA GLY A 49 19.82 -4.75 0.99
C GLY A 49 18.52 -4.54 1.78
N GLY A 50 17.78 -5.61 2.05
CA GLY A 50 16.53 -5.53 2.85
C GLY A 50 16.77 -5.18 4.32
N GLU A 51 17.84 -5.66 4.93
CA GLU A 51 18.22 -5.30 6.30
C GLU A 51 18.66 -3.83 6.37
N ALA A 52 19.45 -3.38 5.41
CA ALA A 52 19.88 -1.98 5.32
C ALA A 52 18.68 -1.02 5.17
N GLN A 53 17.68 -1.38 4.35
CA GLN A 53 16.43 -0.62 4.23
C GLN A 53 15.65 -0.56 5.55
N ARG A 54 15.55 -1.67 6.28
CA ARG A 54 14.91 -1.70 7.62
C ARG A 54 15.65 -0.81 8.62
N VAL A 55 16.98 -0.83 8.63
CA VAL A 55 17.78 0.09 9.44
C VAL A 55 17.54 1.55 9.04
N GLY A 56 17.39 1.84 7.74
CA GLY A 56 16.98 3.16 7.26
C GLY A 56 15.64 3.63 7.82
N ILE A 57 14.66 2.72 7.91
CA ILE A 57 13.34 2.99 8.53
C ILE A 57 13.51 3.24 10.04
N VAL A 58 14.29 2.43 10.76
CA VAL A 58 14.60 2.64 12.18
C VAL A 58 15.18 4.03 12.40
N ARG A 59 16.17 4.42 11.60
CA ARG A 59 16.76 5.76 11.64
C ARG A 59 15.73 6.86 11.43
N ALA A 60 14.85 6.71 10.43
CA ALA A 60 13.81 7.70 10.15
C ALA A 60 12.78 7.82 11.28
N LEU A 61 12.49 6.73 12.00
CA LEU A 61 11.51 6.67 13.08
C LEU A 61 12.08 7.01 14.46
N ALA A 62 13.41 7.03 14.62
CA ALA A 62 14.07 7.16 15.91
C ALA A 62 13.58 8.40 16.68
N SER A 63 13.55 9.56 16.03
CA SER A 63 13.16 10.84 16.61
C SER A 63 11.65 11.07 16.74
N GLN A 64 10.81 10.07 16.49
CA GLN A 64 9.34 10.15 16.52
C GLN A 64 8.78 11.28 15.61
N PRO A 65 9.15 11.32 14.34
CA PRO A 65 8.74 12.39 13.44
C PRO A 65 7.23 12.33 13.16
N LYS A 66 6.63 13.49 12.87
CA LYS A 66 5.25 13.58 12.38
C LYS A 66 5.15 13.27 10.87
N LEU A 67 6.26 13.41 10.15
CA LEU A 67 6.36 13.22 8.70
C LEU A 67 7.64 12.46 8.37
N ILE A 68 7.51 11.42 7.55
CA ILE A 68 8.63 10.66 6.99
C ILE A 68 8.60 10.79 5.48
N LEU A 69 9.76 11.08 4.89
CA LEU A 69 9.95 11.10 3.44
C LEU A 69 10.78 9.89 3.02
N MET A 70 10.30 9.16 2.03
CA MET A 70 10.99 7.99 1.47
C MET A 70 11.10 8.16 -0.04
N ASP A 71 12.29 7.98 -0.57
CA ASP A 71 12.55 8.02 -2.00
C ASP A 71 12.85 6.60 -2.48
N GLU A 72 11.98 6.07 -3.35
CA GLU A 72 12.03 4.71 -3.90
C GLU A 72 12.40 3.61 -2.88
N PRO A 73 11.69 3.50 -1.74
CA PRO A 73 12.13 2.67 -0.61
C PRO A 73 12.17 1.17 -0.93
N PHE A 74 11.60 0.73 -2.04
CA PHE A 74 11.46 -0.69 -2.38
C PHE A 74 12.21 -1.10 -3.65
N SER A 75 12.80 -0.17 -4.40
CA SER A 75 13.35 -0.40 -5.74
C SER A 75 14.51 -1.39 -5.80
N ALA A 76 15.37 -1.41 -4.78
CA ALA A 76 16.58 -2.25 -4.74
C ALA A 76 16.35 -3.66 -4.15
N LEU A 77 15.09 -4.08 -3.95
CA LEU A 77 14.75 -5.31 -3.25
C LEU A 77 14.26 -6.40 -4.20
N ASP A 78 14.58 -7.66 -3.87
CA ASP A 78 13.93 -8.81 -4.48
C ASP A 78 12.42 -8.85 -4.16
N PRO A 79 11.59 -9.54 -4.96
CA PRO A 79 10.14 -9.51 -4.81
C PRO A 79 9.63 -9.95 -3.42
N LEU A 80 10.30 -10.89 -2.75
CA LEU A 80 9.89 -11.37 -1.43
C LEU A 80 10.21 -10.35 -0.34
N SER A 81 11.44 -9.81 -0.35
CA SER A 81 11.89 -8.77 0.56
C SER A 81 11.07 -7.49 0.39
N ARG A 82 10.74 -7.11 -0.85
CA ARG A 82 9.87 -5.99 -1.19
C ARG A 82 8.49 -6.13 -0.52
N ARG A 83 7.82 -7.28 -0.71
CA ARG A 83 6.50 -7.54 -0.09
C ARG A 83 6.54 -7.45 1.43
N ARG A 84 7.58 -8.03 2.05
CA ARG A 84 7.75 -7.97 3.51
C ARG A 84 7.94 -6.54 4.00
N LEU A 85 8.75 -5.74 3.31
CA LEU A 85 8.99 -4.35 3.68
C LEU A 85 7.73 -3.48 3.49
N GLN A 86 6.97 -3.69 2.42
CA GLN A 86 5.68 -3.02 2.21
C GLN A 86 4.69 -3.30 3.35
N GLN A 87 4.55 -4.56 3.77
CA GLN A 87 3.71 -4.94 4.90
C GLN A 87 4.18 -4.30 6.21
N LEU A 88 5.51 -4.25 6.41
CA LEU A 88 6.09 -3.59 7.58
C LEU A 88 5.77 -2.09 7.60
N VAL A 89 5.92 -1.38 6.48
CA VAL A 89 5.60 0.05 6.37
C VAL A 89 4.13 0.31 6.67
N LEU A 90 3.21 -0.50 6.14
CA LEU A 90 1.76 -0.41 6.45
C LEU A 90 1.49 -0.60 7.95
N LYS A 91 2.08 -1.62 8.56
CA LYS A 91 1.97 -1.89 10.00
C LYS A 91 2.46 -0.71 10.83
N LEU A 92 3.65 -0.19 10.51
CA LEU A 92 4.22 0.96 11.21
C LEU A 92 3.39 2.23 11.04
N HIS A 93 2.84 2.47 9.85
CA HIS A 93 1.92 3.59 9.60
C HIS A 93 0.68 3.53 10.51
N GLN A 94 0.07 2.35 10.64
CA GLN A 94 -1.10 2.14 11.51
C GLN A 94 -0.78 2.32 13.00
N GLU A 95 0.42 1.88 13.44
CA GLU A 95 0.81 1.91 14.85
C GLU A 95 1.32 3.28 15.32
N LEU A 96 2.00 4.04 14.45
CA LEU A 96 2.79 5.21 14.85
C LEU A 96 2.12 6.55 14.57
N ALA A 97 0.93 6.56 13.94
CA ALA A 97 0.17 7.78 13.62
C ALA A 97 1.03 8.90 12.97
N CYS A 98 2.01 8.53 12.14
CA CYS A 98 2.84 9.47 11.39
C CYS A 98 2.42 9.53 9.91
N THR A 99 2.59 10.66 9.27
CA THR A 99 2.40 10.78 7.83
C THR A 99 3.64 10.24 7.11
N ILE A 100 3.43 9.35 6.14
CA ILE A 100 4.51 8.84 5.28
C ILE A 100 4.25 9.35 3.87
N VAL A 101 5.22 10.06 3.30
CA VAL A 101 5.23 10.43 1.89
C VAL A 101 6.34 9.62 1.23
N PHE A 102 6.01 8.82 0.23
CA PHE A 102 7.01 8.10 -0.52
C PHE A 102 6.87 8.35 -2.03
N VAL A 103 8.00 8.36 -2.71
CA VAL A 103 8.08 8.44 -4.17
C VAL A 103 8.35 7.04 -4.70
N THR A 104 7.60 6.65 -5.71
CA THR A 104 7.80 5.39 -6.43
C THR A 104 7.42 5.58 -7.89
N HIS A 105 8.05 4.82 -8.77
CA HIS A 105 7.63 4.66 -10.16
C HIS A 105 6.81 3.39 -10.37
N ASP A 106 6.62 2.58 -9.33
CA ASP A 106 5.82 1.35 -9.36
C ASP A 106 4.37 1.66 -8.94
N MET A 107 3.47 1.57 -9.92
CA MET A 107 2.05 1.85 -9.72
C MET A 107 1.39 0.89 -8.73
N GLN A 108 1.79 -0.37 -8.76
CA GLN A 108 1.21 -1.37 -7.85
C GLN A 108 1.54 -1.06 -6.40
N GLU A 109 2.75 -0.56 -6.14
CA GLU A 109 3.13 -0.07 -4.82
C GLU A 109 2.29 1.13 -4.41
N ALA A 110 2.15 2.11 -5.30
CA ALA A 110 1.39 3.31 -5.05
C ALA A 110 -0.08 3.00 -4.72
N ILE A 111 -0.75 2.17 -5.54
CA ILE A 111 -2.15 1.77 -5.33
C ILE A 111 -2.33 0.99 -4.02
N LYS A 112 -1.39 0.10 -3.71
CA LYS A 112 -1.50 -0.80 -2.57
C LYS A 112 -1.25 -0.11 -1.22
N LEU A 113 -0.36 0.88 -1.20
CA LEU A 113 0.16 1.44 0.04
C LEU A 113 -0.42 2.81 0.39
N ALA A 114 -0.85 3.58 -0.60
CA ALA A 114 -1.19 4.98 -0.38
C ALA A 114 -2.68 5.19 -0.04
N ASP A 115 -2.95 6.03 0.97
CA ASP A 115 -4.28 6.59 1.22
C ASP A 115 -4.63 7.64 0.15
N ARG A 116 -3.62 8.36 -0.34
CA ARG A 116 -3.73 9.36 -1.41
C ARG A 116 -2.51 9.32 -2.31
N LEU A 117 -2.75 9.53 -3.60
CA LEU A 117 -1.72 9.62 -4.64
C LEU A 117 -1.61 11.06 -5.16
N ALA A 118 -0.40 11.43 -5.55
CA ALA A 118 -0.10 12.60 -6.36
C ALA A 118 0.62 12.14 -7.62
N VAL A 119 0.02 12.35 -8.79
CA VAL A 119 0.62 12.01 -10.08
C VAL A 119 1.37 13.23 -10.59
N ILE A 120 2.68 13.07 -10.80
CA ILE A 120 3.57 14.14 -11.28
C ILE A 120 4.16 13.70 -12.62
N HIS A 121 4.15 14.60 -13.60
CA HIS A 121 4.76 14.38 -14.91
C HIS A 121 5.48 15.65 -15.38
N ASN A 122 6.72 15.52 -15.80
CA ASN A 122 7.57 16.65 -16.27
C ASN A 122 7.65 17.84 -15.29
N GLY A 123 7.53 17.58 -13.97
CA GLY A 123 7.53 18.61 -12.93
C GLY A 123 6.16 19.19 -12.60
N ASP A 124 5.12 18.88 -13.37
CA ASP A 124 3.76 19.33 -13.14
C ASP A 124 2.95 18.32 -12.33
N LEU A 125 2.19 18.80 -11.35
CA LEU A 125 1.23 18.00 -10.58
C LEU A 125 -0.06 17.85 -11.39
N LEU A 126 -0.31 16.65 -11.92
CA LEU A 126 -1.45 16.40 -12.81
C LEU A 126 -2.73 16.07 -12.05
N GLN A 127 -2.64 15.27 -10.98
CA GLN A 127 -3.82 14.87 -10.21
C GLN A 127 -3.43 14.46 -8.80
N VAL A 128 -4.35 14.71 -7.84
CA VAL A 128 -4.25 14.27 -6.45
C VAL A 128 -5.60 13.72 -6.02
N GLY A 129 -5.61 12.52 -5.46
CA GLY A 129 -6.84 11.87 -4.97
C GLY A 129 -6.57 10.54 -4.31
N ARG A 130 -7.61 9.81 -3.96
CA ARG A 130 -7.49 8.41 -3.57
C ARG A 130 -7.15 7.57 -4.80
N PRO A 131 -6.39 6.47 -4.65
CA PRO A 131 -6.03 5.61 -5.79
C PRO A 131 -7.24 5.25 -6.66
N GLN A 132 -8.33 4.81 -6.05
CA GLN A 132 -9.55 4.40 -6.73
C GLN A 132 -10.21 5.55 -7.53
N GLU A 133 -10.20 6.76 -6.96
CA GLU A 133 -10.76 7.96 -7.60
C GLU A 133 -9.96 8.35 -8.85
N ILE A 134 -8.62 8.31 -8.75
CA ILE A 134 -7.72 8.63 -9.86
C ILE A 134 -7.88 7.64 -11.01
N ILE A 135 -7.94 6.33 -10.69
CA ILE A 135 -8.06 5.28 -11.71
C ILE A 135 -9.45 5.32 -12.37
N ALA A 136 -10.51 5.58 -11.60
CA ALA A 136 -11.87 5.66 -12.14
C ALA A 136 -12.11 6.92 -12.98
N ASN A 137 -11.49 8.05 -12.60
CA ASN A 137 -11.68 9.36 -13.23
C ASN A 137 -10.34 10.05 -13.47
N PRO A 138 -9.51 9.55 -14.40
CA PRO A 138 -8.20 10.14 -14.70
C PRO A 138 -8.36 11.54 -15.30
N ALA A 139 -7.56 12.52 -14.80
CA ALA A 139 -7.61 13.90 -15.24
C ALA A 139 -7.03 14.14 -16.65
N SER A 140 -6.27 13.18 -17.18
CA SER A 140 -5.68 13.25 -18.52
C SER A 140 -5.42 11.85 -19.09
N GLU A 141 -5.19 11.79 -20.41
CA GLU A 141 -4.80 10.54 -21.08
C GLU A 141 -3.52 9.96 -20.48
N PHE A 142 -2.53 10.80 -20.16
CA PHE A 142 -1.32 10.34 -19.49
C PHE A 142 -1.61 9.64 -18.16
N VAL A 143 -2.51 10.20 -17.31
CA VAL A 143 -2.89 9.57 -16.06
C VAL A 143 -3.63 8.26 -16.30
N ALA A 144 -4.51 8.22 -17.32
CA ALA A 144 -5.21 7.00 -17.70
C ALA A 144 -4.24 5.90 -18.12
N ASP A 145 -3.30 6.23 -19.04
CA ASP A 145 -2.31 5.29 -19.56
C ASP A 145 -1.33 4.83 -18.48
N PHE A 146 -0.96 5.75 -17.56
CA PHE A 146 -0.05 5.44 -16.46
C PHE A 146 -0.59 4.33 -15.54
N PHE A 147 -1.92 4.27 -15.36
CA PHE A 147 -2.58 3.23 -14.57
C PHE A 147 -3.17 2.09 -15.42
N ASP A 148 -2.99 2.11 -16.74
CA ASP A 148 -3.50 1.09 -17.64
C ASP A 148 -2.48 -0.03 -17.88
N ASP A 149 -2.20 -0.80 -16.85
CA ASP A 149 -1.43 -2.05 -16.99
C ASP A 149 -2.31 -3.26 -17.40
N GLY A 150 -3.56 -3.00 -17.81
CA GLY A 150 -4.56 -4.00 -18.16
C GLY A 150 -5.06 -4.85 -17.00
N THR A 151 -4.26 -4.95 -15.92
CA THR A 151 -4.58 -5.77 -14.74
C THR A 151 -5.34 -4.95 -13.69
N THR A 152 -4.93 -3.72 -13.48
CA THR A 152 -5.48 -2.86 -12.43
C THR A 152 -6.94 -2.47 -12.68
N ARG A 153 -7.30 -2.14 -13.93
CA ARG A 153 -8.69 -1.82 -14.28
C ARG A 153 -9.64 -2.99 -14.06
N ASN A 154 -9.16 -4.21 -14.28
CA ASN A 154 -9.93 -5.43 -14.07
C ASN A 154 -10.26 -5.70 -12.60
N LEU A 155 -9.66 -4.97 -11.65
CA LEU A 155 -9.97 -5.13 -10.24
C LEU A 155 -11.19 -4.31 -9.78
N PHE A 156 -11.71 -3.38 -10.59
CA PHE A 156 -12.81 -2.50 -10.20
C PHE A 156 -14.18 -3.02 -10.61
N LEU A 157 -15.19 -2.80 -9.75
CA LEU A 157 -16.55 -3.23 -10.00
C LEU A 157 -17.17 -2.57 -11.24
N SER A 158 -16.76 -1.34 -11.57
CA SER A 158 -17.16 -0.70 -12.83
C SER A 158 -16.72 -1.48 -14.08
N GLN A 159 -15.61 -2.20 -14.00
CA GLN A 159 -15.15 -3.04 -15.11
C GLN A 159 -15.94 -4.36 -15.17
N VAL A 160 -16.34 -4.92 -14.03
CA VAL A 160 -17.23 -6.08 -13.98
C VAL A 160 -18.51 -5.77 -14.76
N LEU A 161 -19.12 -4.60 -14.52
CA LEU A 161 -20.33 -4.16 -15.25
C LEU A 161 -20.07 -3.97 -16.75
N LYS A 162 -18.93 -3.38 -17.15
CA LYS A 162 -18.58 -3.17 -18.56
C LYS A 162 -18.39 -4.47 -19.34
N THR A 163 -18.04 -5.56 -18.66
CA THR A 163 -17.94 -6.89 -19.28
C THR A 163 -19.27 -7.62 -19.39
N GLY A 164 -20.36 -6.98 -18.99
CA GLY A 164 -21.74 -7.48 -19.19
C GLY A 164 -22.30 -8.25 -18.01
N PHE A 165 -21.63 -8.24 -16.86
CA PHE A 165 -22.18 -8.81 -15.63
C PHE A 165 -23.16 -7.83 -14.95
N GLY A 166 -24.08 -8.40 -14.16
CA GLY A 166 -25.11 -7.66 -13.45
C GLY A 166 -26.46 -7.68 -14.16
N ARG A 167 -27.51 -7.54 -13.37
CA ARG A 167 -28.90 -7.48 -13.83
C ARG A 167 -29.64 -6.28 -13.25
N LEU A 168 -30.80 -5.97 -13.78
CA LEU A 168 -31.68 -4.95 -13.18
C LEU A 168 -32.17 -5.43 -11.79
N PRO A 169 -32.34 -4.50 -10.83
CA PRO A 169 -32.86 -4.83 -9.51
C PRO A 169 -34.31 -5.32 -9.57
N GLU A 170 -34.64 -6.30 -8.72
CA GLU A 170 -35.97 -6.80 -8.51
C GLU A 170 -36.53 -6.29 -7.17
N PRO A 171 -37.86 -6.22 -7.00
CA PRO A 171 -38.46 -5.69 -5.77
C PRO A 171 -38.09 -6.45 -4.49
N ALA A 172 -37.68 -7.71 -4.61
CA ALA A 172 -37.27 -8.56 -3.49
C ALA A 172 -35.77 -8.44 -3.13
N ASP A 173 -35.00 -7.78 -3.96
CA ASP A 173 -33.56 -7.63 -3.73
C ASP A 173 -33.25 -6.75 -2.52
N GLN A 174 -32.29 -7.15 -1.73
CA GLN A 174 -31.73 -6.38 -0.61
C GLN A 174 -30.21 -6.25 -0.78
N PRO A 175 -29.75 -5.53 -1.82
CA PRO A 175 -28.34 -5.41 -2.09
C PRO A 175 -27.67 -4.41 -1.15
N VAL A 176 -26.38 -4.66 -0.84
CA VAL A 176 -25.49 -3.66 -0.25
C VAL A 176 -24.96 -2.77 -1.38
N LYS A 177 -25.00 -1.46 -1.20
CA LYS A 177 -24.49 -0.52 -2.20
C LYS A 177 -22.97 -0.44 -2.13
N LEU A 178 -22.32 -0.72 -3.25
CA LEU A 178 -20.91 -0.50 -3.50
C LEU A 178 -20.75 0.54 -4.63
N ALA A 179 -19.59 1.21 -4.65
CA ALA A 179 -19.26 2.12 -5.73
C ALA A 179 -18.58 1.38 -6.89
N GLY A 180 -18.72 1.86 -8.12
CA GLY A 180 -17.95 1.33 -9.26
C GLY A 180 -16.43 1.41 -9.08
N THR A 181 -15.97 2.28 -8.18
CA THR A 181 -14.57 2.42 -7.75
C THR A 181 -14.14 1.43 -6.66
N ASP A 182 -15.06 0.68 -6.07
CA ASP A 182 -14.71 -0.42 -5.18
C ASP A 182 -14.14 -1.58 -5.98
N THR A 183 -13.34 -2.42 -5.31
CA THR A 183 -12.66 -3.53 -5.96
C THR A 183 -13.43 -4.84 -5.82
N ILE A 184 -13.13 -5.80 -6.70
CA ILE A 184 -13.60 -7.19 -6.55
C ILE A 184 -13.17 -7.80 -5.21
N PHE A 185 -12.07 -7.33 -4.59
CA PHE A 185 -11.64 -7.79 -3.26
C PHE A 185 -12.56 -7.25 -2.16
N THR A 186 -13.01 -6.00 -2.23
CA THR A 186 -14.00 -5.45 -1.31
C THR A 186 -15.29 -6.27 -1.35
N TRP A 187 -15.71 -6.65 -2.55
CA TRP A 187 -16.87 -7.54 -2.72
C TRP A 187 -16.61 -8.95 -2.21
N ALA A 188 -15.43 -9.54 -2.48
CA ALA A 188 -15.06 -10.86 -1.96
C ALA A 188 -15.02 -10.90 -0.43
N ASP A 189 -14.53 -9.85 0.23
CA ASP A 189 -14.53 -9.74 1.69
C ASP A 189 -15.96 -9.69 2.26
N LEU A 190 -16.86 -8.97 1.59
CA LEU A 190 -18.28 -8.97 1.93
C LEU A 190 -18.90 -10.37 1.79
N LEU A 191 -18.57 -11.11 0.72
CA LEU A 191 -19.07 -12.47 0.50
C LEU A 191 -18.49 -13.48 1.49
N ASN A 192 -17.26 -13.28 1.98
CA ASN A 192 -16.70 -14.10 3.06
C ASN A 192 -17.51 -14.01 4.36
N GLN A 193 -18.07 -12.83 4.65
CA GLN A 193 -18.92 -12.60 5.81
C GLN A 193 -20.36 -13.01 5.56
N HIS A 194 -20.87 -12.75 4.35
CA HIS A 194 -22.24 -12.97 3.92
C HIS A 194 -22.28 -13.64 2.53
N PRO A 195 -22.15 -14.98 2.42
CA PRO A 195 -21.93 -15.70 1.15
C PRO A 195 -23.01 -15.56 0.06
N ARG A 196 -24.17 -15.04 0.41
CA ARG A 196 -25.29 -14.80 -0.54
C ARG A 196 -25.64 -13.32 -0.70
N GLN A 197 -24.79 -12.42 -0.20
CA GLN A 197 -25.07 -10.99 -0.26
C GLN A 197 -25.04 -10.49 -1.70
N LEU A 198 -26.13 -9.91 -2.13
CA LEU A 198 -26.21 -9.15 -3.38
C LEU A 198 -25.53 -7.79 -3.18
N VAL A 199 -24.88 -7.26 -4.21
CA VAL A 199 -24.37 -5.89 -4.21
C VAL A 199 -24.98 -5.11 -5.38
N THR A 200 -25.21 -3.82 -5.18
CA THR A 200 -25.61 -2.92 -6.27
C THR A 200 -24.49 -1.94 -6.58
N VAL A 201 -24.21 -1.78 -7.86
CA VAL A 201 -23.19 -0.88 -8.41
C VAL A 201 -23.81 -0.19 -9.63
N ASP A 202 -23.83 1.14 -9.64
CA ASP A 202 -24.35 1.95 -10.76
C ASP A 202 -25.74 1.47 -11.25
N ASP A 203 -26.69 1.23 -10.30
CA ASP A 203 -28.06 0.77 -10.55
C ASP A 203 -28.21 -0.67 -11.09
N LEU A 204 -27.13 -1.44 -11.19
CA LEU A 204 -27.17 -2.87 -11.50
C LEU A 204 -26.88 -3.72 -10.26
N VAL A 205 -27.51 -4.88 -10.17
CA VAL A 205 -27.30 -5.84 -9.10
C VAL A 205 -26.34 -6.93 -9.59
N LEU A 206 -25.29 -7.16 -8.81
CA LEU A 206 -24.31 -8.24 -9.00
C LEU A 206 -24.58 -9.35 -7.99
N GLU A 207 -24.53 -10.59 -8.47
CA GLU A 207 -24.71 -11.81 -7.69
C GLU A 207 -23.36 -12.47 -7.40
N PRO A 208 -23.22 -13.24 -6.32
CA PRO A 208 -21.96 -13.91 -5.98
C PRO A 208 -21.33 -14.73 -7.13
N GLN A 209 -22.17 -15.31 -7.99
CA GLN A 209 -21.71 -16.06 -9.16
C GLN A 209 -21.07 -15.19 -10.24
N ASP A 210 -21.45 -13.90 -10.31
CA ASP A 210 -20.84 -12.96 -11.25
C ASP A 210 -19.37 -12.71 -10.91
N LEU A 211 -19.03 -12.64 -9.61
CA LEU A 211 -17.64 -12.52 -9.17
C LEU A 211 -16.79 -13.70 -9.62
N LEU A 212 -17.30 -14.91 -9.40
CA LEU A 212 -16.57 -16.14 -9.79
C LEU A 212 -16.38 -16.24 -11.30
N SER A 213 -17.44 -15.92 -12.06
CA SER A 213 -17.43 -15.91 -13.52
C SER A 213 -16.45 -14.87 -14.07
N TYR A 214 -16.49 -13.66 -13.51
CA TYR A 214 -15.58 -12.58 -13.88
C TYR A 214 -14.11 -12.92 -13.58
N MET A 215 -13.82 -13.44 -12.38
CA MET A 215 -12.45 -13.86 -12.01
C MET A 215 -11.92 -14.97 -12.92
N SER A 216 -12.78 -15.91 -13.33
CA SER A 216 -12.41 -16.94 -14.29
C SER A 216 -12.08 -16.34 -15.66
N GLN A 217 -12.81 -15.33 -16.10
CA GLN A 217 -12.58 -14.65 -17.38
C GLN A 217 -11.25 -13.90 -17.40
N ILE A 218 -10.96 -13.10 -16.35
CA ILE A 218 -9.69 -12.36 -16.27
C ILE A 218 -8.47 -13.26 -16.06
N GLY A 219 -8.63 -14.41 -15.37
CA GLY A 219 -7.56 -15.38 -15.17
C GLY A 219 -7.17 -16.17 -16.42
N GLN A 220 -7.96 -16.15 -17.48
CA GLN A 220 -7.68 -16.78 -18.77
C GLN A 220 -6.91 -15.88 -19.75
N VAL A 221 -6.76 -14.60 -19.43
CA VAL A 221 -6.11 -13.58 -20.27
C VAL A 221 -4.64 -13.33 -19.87
N SER A 222 -4.12 -14.10 -18.91
CA SER A 222 -2.75 -13.97 -18.36
C SER A 222 -1.75 -14.90 -19.04
#